data_4bb56356158a9a9fd5d8c73dd858b69d
#
_entry.id   4bb56356158a9a9fd5d8c73dd858b69d
#
_cell.length_a   1.000
_cell.length_b   1.000
_cell.length_c   1.000
_cell.angle_alpha   90.00
_cell.angle_beta   90.00
_cell.angle_gamma   90.00
#
_symmetry.space_group_name_H-M   'P 1'
#
loop_
_entity.id
_entity.type
_entity.pdbx_description
1 polymer ?
#
loop_
_entity_poly.entity_id
_entity_poly.type
_entity_poly.pdbx_seq_one_letter_code
_entity_poly.pdbx_strand_id
1 'polypeptide(L)'
;MRVILTALMVFCLLVGCATSEEPDATVPSPRDTYLSFCPDVMHEISRYHDGFDRLVDTDDPADFDQVRSTSLRIAGLAEWASRRVTGPAAVEGQWLSDLGVAAEAFYRLSTPESTPEEQIMAFDALYYNVIRAETFCAGAAL
;
A
#
# COMPACT_ATOMS: atom_id res chain seq x y z
N MET A 1 -50.54 47.68 9.15
CA MET A 1 -49.82 46.41 9.32
C MET A 1 -49.22 45.81 8.02
N ARG A 2 -49.12 46.55 6.92
CA ARG A 2 -48.54 46.04 5.63
C ARG A 2 -47.11 46.51 5.33
N VAL A 3 -46.61 47.48 6.08
CA VAL A 3 -45.27 48.09 5.81
C VAL A 3 -44.14 47.38 6.54
N ILE A 4 -44.43 46.61 7.59
CA ILE A 4 -43.40 45.90 8.39
C ILE A 4 -42.97 44.59 7.72
N LEU A 5 -43.83 43.99 6.89
CA LEU A 5 -43.51 42.72 6.23
C LEU A 5 -42.54 42.88 5.03
N THR A 6 -42.52 44.07 4.40
CA THR A 6 -41.63 44.34 3.27
C THR A 6 -40.19 44.64 3.68
N ALA A 7 -39.99 45.17 4.91
CA ALA A 7 -38.63 45.45 5.40
C ALA A 7 -37.86 44.21 5.82
N LEU A 8 -38.56 43.14 6.20
CA LEU A 8 -37.90 41.87 6.61
C LEU A 8 -37.41 41.04 5.41
N MET A 9 -38.10 41.17 4.25
CA MET A 9 -37.69 40.44 3.05
C MET A 9 -36.45 41.03 2.34
N VAL A 10 -36.22 42.32 2.48
CA VAL A 10 -35.07 43.00 1.87
C VAL A 10 -33.77 42.75 2.68
N PHE A 11 -33.91 42.49 3.98
CA PHE A 11 -32.74 42.23 4.84
C PHE A 11 -32.15 40.83 4.63
N CYS A 12 -32.96 39.85 4.22
CA CYS A 12 -32.46 38.50 3.90
C CYS A 12 -31.70 38.40 2.57
N LEU A 13 -31.84 39.40 1.68
CA LEU A 13 -31.15 39.43 0.39
C LEU A 13 -29.77 40.10 0.44
N LEU A 14 -29.44 40.79 1.54
CA LEU A 14 -28.16 41.47 1.72
C LEU A 14 -27.18 40.75 2.67
N VAL A 15 -27.66 39.77 3.44
CA VAL A 15 -26.78 38.84 4.11
C VAL A 15 -26.43 37.79 3.08
N GLY A 16 -25.45 38.11 2.24
CA GLY A 16 -24.82 37.13 1.39
C GLY A 16 -24.47 35.92 2.26
N CYS A 17 -24.97 34.76 1.88
CA CYS A 17 -24.44 33.51 2.39
C CYS A 17 -22.93 33.54 2.15
N ALA A 18 -22.17 33.97 3.14
CA ALA A 18 -20.78 33.58 3.23
C ALA A 18 -20.83 32.04 3.37
N THR A 19 -20.85 31.37 2.25
CA THR A 19 -20.40 29.99 2.19
C THR A 19 -18.99 30.06 2.72
N SER A 20 -18.82 29.67 3.98
CA SER A 20 -17.52 29.23 4.46
C SER A 20 -17.12 28.14 3.47
N GLU A 21 -16.27 28.45 2.51
CA GLU A 21 -15.45 27.44 1.84
C GLU A 21 -14.65 26.84 2.97
N GLU A 22 -15.20 25.77 3.53
CA GLU A 22 -14.44 24.81 4.29
C GLU A 22 -13.23 24.49 3.40
N PRO A 23 -11.98 24.66 3.89
CA PRO A 23 -10.81 24.35 3.08
C PRO A 23 -11.01 22.94 2.57
N ASP A 24 -11.18 22.83 1.26
CA ASP A 24 -11.35 21.56 0.56
C ASP A 24 -10.23 20.66 1.06
N ALA A 25 -10.60 19.69 1.88
CA ALA A 25 -9.63 18.71 2.39
C ALA A 25 -9.10 18.06 1.14
N THR A 26 -7.93 18.52 0.69
CA THR A 26 -7.31 18.09 -0.56
C THR A 26 -7.24 16.59 -0.53
N VAL A 27 -8.10 15.97 -1.34
CA VAL A 27 -8.10 14.52 -1.51
C VAL A 27 -6.66 14.14 -1.89
N PRO A 28 -5.96 13.32 -1.08
CA PRO A 28 -4.58 13.00 -1.36
C PRO A 28 -4.44 12.50 -2.79
N SER A 29 -3.40 12.92 -3.47
CA SER A 29 -3.15 12.41 -4.81
C SER A 29 -3.00 10.88 -4.75
N PRO A 30 -3.30 10.17 -5.81
CA PRO A 30 -3.06 8.71 -5.85
C PRO A 30 -1.63 8.35 -5.45
N ARG A 31 -0.66 9.13 -5.90
CA ARG A 31 0.75 8.96 -5.54
C ARG A 31 0.95 9.11 -4.02
N ASP A 32 0.40 10.15 -3.41
CA ASP A 32 0.54 10.38 -1.96
C ASP A 32 -0.08 9.24 -1.16
N THR A 33 -1.18 8.66 -1.67
CA THR A 33 -1.80 7.49 -1.04
C THR A 33 -0.87 6.30 -1.07
N TYR A 34 -0.21 6.01 -2.20
CA TYR A 34 0.77 4.90 -2.28
C TYR A 34 1.99 5.16 -1.41
N LEU A 35 2.48 6.40 -1.38
CA LEU A 35 3.63 6.77 -0.56
C LEU A 35 3.36 6.59 0.93
N SER A 36 2.11 6.75 1.37
CA SER A 36 1.73 6.53 2.76
C SER A 36 1.91 5.08 3.23
N PHE A 37 1.95 4.11 2.31
CA PHE A 37 2.18 2.70 2.63
C PHE A 37 3.66 2.30 2.63
N CYS A 38 4.53 3.12 2.05
CA CYS A 38 5.95 2.81 1.96
C CYS A 38 6.61 2.49 3.30
N PRO A 39 6.37 3.21 4.40
CA PRO A 39 6.98 2.85 5.68
C PRO A 39 6.66 1.43 6.13
N ASP A 40 5.40 1.01 6.01
CA ASP A 40 4.95 -0.31 6.44
C ASP A 40 5.48 -1.41 5.50
N VAL A 41 5.44 -1.17 4.20
CA VAL A 41 5.98 -2.10 3.19
C VAL A 41 7.49 -2.28 3.39
N MET A 42 8.23 -1.19 3.56
CA MET A 42 9.68 -1.23 3.77
C MET A 42 10.07 -1.89 5.09
N HIS A 43 9.24 -1.73 6.14
CA HIS A 43 9.46 -2.44 7.39
C HIS A 43 9.38 -3.96 7.22
N GLU A 44 8.35 -4.46 6.53
CA GLU A 44 8.22 -5.90 6.30
C GLU A 44 9.26 -6.43 5.30
N ILE A 45 9.65 -5.65 4.30
CA ILE A 45 10.75 -5.98 3.39
C ILE A 45 12.08 -6.10 4.15
N SER A 46 12.39 -5.18 5.06
CA SER A 46 13.58 -5.26 5.90
C SER A 46 13.61 -6.56 6.74
N ARG A 47 12.46 -6.93 7.32
CA ARG A 47 12.34 -8.19 8.06
C ARG A 47 12.50 -9.43 7.18
N TYR A 48 12.06 -9.35 5.93
CA TYR A 48 12.27 -10.40 4.94
C TYR A 48 13.76 -10.57 4.64
N HIS A 49 14.50 -9.49 4.38
CA HIS A 49 15.94 -9.52 4.16
C HIS A 49 16.70 -10.06 5.38
N ASP A 50 16.40 -9.55 6.57
CA ASP A 50 17.01 -10.03 7.81
C ASP A 50 16.80 -11.52 8.06
N GLY A 51 15.61 -12.04 7.72
CA GLY A 51 15.31 -13.46 7.80
C GLY A 51 16.05 -14.26 6.75
N PHE A 52 16.11 -13.75 5.52
CA PHE A 52 16.80 -14.41 4.42
C PHE A 52 18.31 -14.48 4.63
N ASP A 53 18.93 -13.38 5.07
CA ASP A 53 20.37 -13.37 5.38
C ASP A 53 20.72 -14.38 6.48
N ARG A 54 19.90 -14.47 7.54
CA ARG A 54 20.10 -15.50 8.56
C ARG A 54 19.95 -16.92 8.00
N LEU A 55 18.92 -17.15 7.17
CA LEU A 55 18.70 -18.46 6.55
C LEU A 55 19.91 -18.90 5.72
N VAL A 56 20.52 -17.99 4.96
CA VAL A 56 21.73 -18.26 4.18
C VAL A 56 22.92 -18.61 5.07
N ASP A 57 23.03 -17.94 6.24
CA ASP A 57 24.15 -18.13 7.16
C ASP A 57 24.02 -19.39 8.02
N THR A 58 22.79 -19.77 8.41
CA THR A 58 22.54 -20.79 9.43
C THR A 58 21.96 -22.09 8.88
N ASP A 59 21.26 -22.03 7.73
CA ASP A 59 20.43 -23.11 7.18
C ASP A 59 19.41 -23.65 8.22
N ASP A 60 18.94 -22.77 9.13
CA ASP A 60 18.00 -23.15 10.19
C ASP A 60 16.55 -23.14 9.66
N PRO A 61 15.80 -24.24 9.82
CA PRO A 61 14.39 -24.28 9.45
C PRO A 61 13.52 -23.17 10.09
N ALA A 62 13.88 -22.69 11.28
CA ALA A 62 13.16 -21.61 11.94
C ALA A 62 13.32 -20.28 11.20
N ASP A 63 14.48 -20.00 10.60
CA ASP A 63 14.70 -18.83 9.77
C ASP A 63 13.91 -18.92 8.45
N PHE A 64 13.78 -20.11 7.87
CA PHE A 64 12.90 -20.34 6.73
C PHE A 64 11.43 -20.04 7.04
N ASP A 65 10.93 -20.53 8.18
CA ASP A 65 9.56 -20.21 8.64
C ASP A 65 9.36 -18.71 8.89
N GLN A 66 10.39 -18.02 9.35
CA GLN A 66 10.35 -16.57 9.50
C GLN A 66 10.24 -15.86 8.14
N VAL A 67 11.06 -16.20 7.15
CA VAL A 67 11.01 -15.65 5.78
C VAL A 67 9.63 -15.90 5.20
N ARG A 68 9.13 -17.12 5.30
CA ARG A 68 7.81 -17.53 4.82
C ARG A 68 6.67 -16.74 5.50
N SER A 69 6.70 -16.59 6.83
CA SER A 69 5.68 -15.85 7.55
C SER A 69 5.71 -14.33 7.26
N THR A 70 6.90 -13.78 6.98
CA THR A 70 7.06 -12.39 6.59
C THR A 70 6.50 -12.14 5.20
N SER A 71 6.69 -13.08 4.26
CA SER A 71 6.09 -12.95 2.92
C SER A 71 4.55 -12.93 2.99
N LEU A 72 3.93 -13.71 3.86
CA LEU A 72 2.48 -13.65 4.07
C LEU A 72 2.02 -12.29 4.60
N ARG A 73 2.81 -11.64 5.48
CA ARG A 73 2.50 -10.28 5.96
C ARG A 73 2.63 -9.25 4.84
N ILE A 74 3.66 -9.36 4.00
CA ILE A 74 3.81 -8.51 2.80
C ILE A 74 2.58 -8.67 1.90
N ALA A 75 2.12 -9.90 1.65
CA ALA A 75 0.94 -10.16 0.84
C ALA A 75 -0.31 -9.49 1.42
N GLY A 76 -0.56 -9.65 2.71
CA GLY A 76 -1.71 -9.05 3.40
C GLY A 76 -1.68 -7.51 3.37
N LEU A 77 -0.51 -6.91 3.58
CA LEU A 77 -0.32 -5.46 3.51
C LEU A 77 -0.54 -4.93 2.10
N ALA A 78 0.03 -5.60 1.09
CA ALA A 78 -0.12 -5.23 -0.30
C ALA A 78 -1.59 -5.33 -0.77
N GLU A 79 -2.28 -6.39 -0.40
CA GLU A 79 -3.71 -6.55 -0.68
C GLU A 79 -4.54 -5.46 0.00
N TRP A 80 -4.29 -5.19 1.27
CA TRP A 80 -4.99 -4.14 2.01
C TRP A 80 -4.78 -2.76 1.39
N ALA A 81 -3.55 -2.43 0.98
CA ALA A 81 -3.21 -1.17 0.34
C ALA A 81 -3.81 -1.06 -1.06
N SER A 82 -3.73 -2.11 -1.88
CA SER A 82 -4.25 -2.11 -3.25
C SER A 82 -5.77 -1.89 -3.32
N ARG A 83 -6.51 -2.37 -2.31
CA ARG A 83 -7.97 -2.15 -2.20
C ARG A 83 -8.34 -0.69 -1.90
N ARG A 84 -7.42 0.12 -1.40
CA ARG A 84 -7.66 1.52 -1.05
C ARG A 84 -7.39 2.47 -2.19
N VAL A 85 -6.70 2.01 -3.20
CA VAL A 85 -6.38 2.81 -4.37
C VAL A 85 -7.28 2.41 -5.51
N THR A 86 -8.15 3.33 -5.93
CA THR A 86 -9.15 3.11 -6.97
C THR A 86 -8.96 4.10 -8.13
N GLY A 87 -9.51 3.76 -9.29
CA GLY A 87 -9.50 4.62 -10.46
C GLY A 87 -8.18 4.63 -11.25
N PRO A 88 -7.82 5.72 -11.92
CA PRO A 88 -6.62 5.82 -12.78
C PRO A 88 -5.31 5.56 -12.03
N ALA A 89 -5.33 5.76 -10.74
CA ALA A 89 -4.23 5.46 -9.84
C ALA A 89 -3.92 3.96 -9.70
N ALA A 90 -4.86 3.09 -10.03
CA ALA A 90 -4.65 1.65 -9.97
C ALA A 90 -3.47 1.19 -10.87
N VAL A 91 -3.19 1.92 -11.95
CA VAL A 91 -2.05 1.61 -12.84
C VAL A 91 -0.72 1.91 -12.15
N GLU A 92 -0.63 3.03 -11.43
CA GLU A 92 0.57 3.37 -10.64
C GLU A 92 0.78 2.43 -9.46
N GLY A 93 -0.29 1.83 -8.94
CA GLY A 93 -0.27 0.86 -7.83
C GLY A 93 -0.11 -0.60 -8.26
N GLN A 94 0.03 -0.88 -9.53
CA GLN A 94 0.15 -2.25 -10.02
C GLN A 94 1.33 -2.99 -9.36
N TRP A 95 2.44 -2.28 -9.10
CA TRP A 95 3.61 -2.86 -8.41
C TRP A 95 3.25 -3.44 -7.03
N LEU A 96 2.33 -2.78 -6.31
CA LEU A 96 1.91 -3.23 -4.99
C LEU A 96 1.05 -4.50 -5.08
N SER A 97 0.16 -4.56 -6.07
CA SER A 97 -0.60 -5.77 -6.37
C SER A 97 0.31 -6.93 -6.79
N ASP A 98 1.28 -6.65 -7.67
CA ASP A 98 2.27 -7.64 -8.13
C ASP A 98 3.12 -8.17 -6.96
N LEU A 99 3.55 -7.29 -6.03
CA LEU A 99 4.26 -7.67 -4.81
C LEU A 99 3.40 -8.60 -3.95
N GLY A 100 2.12 -8.27 -3.76
CA GLY A 100 1.20 -9.09 -2.97
C GLY A 100 1.01 -10.48 -3.56
N VAL A 101 0.79 -10.58 -4.86
CA VAL A 101 0.65 -11.86 -5.58
C VAL A 101 1.92 -12.70 -5.49
N ALA A 102 3.09 -12.08 -5.68
CA ALA A 102 4.37 -12.80 -5.60
C ALA A 102 4.65 -13.29 -4.18
N ALA A 103 4.36 -12.47 -3.16
CA ALA A 103 4.55 -12.83 -1.76
C ALA A 103 3.61 -13.97 -1.32
N GLU A 104 2.36 -13.97 -1.77
CA GLU A 104 1.41 -15.06 -1.52
C GLU A 104 1.84 -16.34 -2.22
N ALA A 105 2.29 -16.26 -3.48
CA ALA A 105 2.79 -17.40 -4.24
C ALA A 105 4.00 -18.03 -3.54
N PHE A 106 4.96 -17.21 -3.10
CA PHE A 106 6.11 -17.69 -2.34
C PHE A 106 5.68 -18.41 -1.05
N TYR A 107 4.78 -17.83 -0.27
CA TYR A 107 4.26 -18.47 0.95
C TYR A 107 3.64 -19.84 0.67
N ARG A 108 2.84 -19.94 -0.40
CA ARG A 108 2.14 -21.19 -0.77
C ARG A 108 3.08 -22.26 -1.32
N LEU A 109 4.07 -21.87 -2.11
CA LEU A 109 4.97 -22.79 -2.80
C LEU A 109 6.24 -23.11 -2.00
N SER A 110 6.51 -22.38 -0.92
CA SER A 110 7.61 -22.68 -0.01
C SER A 110 7.22 -23.78 0.98
N THR A 111 6.87 -24.94 0.46
CA THR A 111 6.47 -26.13 1.23
C THR A 111 7.19 -27.37 0.71
N PRO A 112 7.34 -28.45 1.54
CA PRO A 112 7.98 -29.68 1.10
C PRO A 112 7.27 -30.40 -0.05
N GLU A 113 5.99 -30.11 -0.26
CA GLU A 113 5.18 -30.70 -1.33
C GLU A 113 5.41 -30.04 -2.69
N SER A 114 5.98 -28.83 -2.71
CA SER A 114 6.29 -28.12 -3.94
C SER A 114 7.59 -28.61 -4.56
N THR A 115 7.66 -28.59 -5.88
CA THR A 115 8.89 -28.91 -6.60
C THR A 115 9.95 -27.82 -6.41
N PRO A 116 11.25 -28.16 -6.50
CA PRO A 116 12.31 -27.15 -6.43
C PRO A 116 12.14 -26.04 -7.49
N GLU A 117 11.65 -26.38 -8.68
CA GLU A 117 11.40 -25.41 -9.74
C GLU A 117 10.31 -24.40 -9.37
N GLU A 118 9.21 -24.87 -8.77
CA GLU A 118 8.13 -24.00 -8.29
C GLU A 118 8.62 -23.07 -7.18
N GLN A 119 9.43 -23.60 -6.26
CA GLN A 119 10.01 -22.80 -5.18
C GLN A 119 10.94 -21.71 -5.71
N ILE A 120 11.82 -22.03 -6.65
CA ILE A 120 12.75 -21.08 -7.28
C ILE A 120 11.96 -20.00 -8.04
N MET A 121 10.98 -20.38 -8.85
CA MET A 121 10.16 -19.39 -9.60
C MET A 121 9.41 -18.45 -8.65
N ALA A 122 8.86 -18.96 -7.57
CA ALA A 122 8.15 -18.14 -6.58
C ALA A 122 9.10 -17.20 -5.84
N PHE A 123 10.31 -17.66 -5.52
CA PHE A 123 11.35 -16.83 -4.92
C PHE A 123 11.80 -15.72 -5.85
N ASP A 124 12.12 -16.04 -7.11
CA ASP A 124 12.56 -15.05 -8.10
C ASP A 124 11.49 -13.99 -8.34
N ALA A 125 10.21 -14.39 -8.42
CA ALA A 125 9.09 -13.47 -8.55
C ALA A 125 8.97 -12.53 -7.36
N LEU A 126 9.09 -13.04 -6.13
CA LEU A 126 9.05 -12.24 -4.92
C LEU A 126 10.24 -11.27 -4.85
N TYR A 127 11.45 -11.77 -5.09
CA TYR A 127 12.68 -10.96 -5.06
C TYR A 127 12.62 -9.80 -6.05
N TYR A 128 12.17 -10.05 -7.28
CA TYR A 128 11.99 -9.00 -8.29
C TYR A 128 11.00 -7.91 -7.83
N ASN A 129 9.87 -8.31 -7.25
CA ASN A 129 8.86 -7.37 -6.80
C ASN A 129 9.27 -6.62 -5.52
N VAL A 130 10.08 -7.22 -4.67
CA VAL A 130 10.72 -6.54 -3.52
C VAL A 130 11.61 -5.42 -4.02
N ILE A 131 12.51 -5.66 -4.97
CA ILE A 131 13.38 -4.62 -5.56
C ILE A 131 12.55 -3.48 -6.19
N ARG A 132 11.45 -3.81 -6.88
CA ARG A 132 10.54 -2.78 -7.43
C ARG A 132 9.92 -1.92 -6.35
N ALA A 133 9.46 -2.52 -5.24
CA ALA A 133 8.88 -1.80 -4.11
C ALA A 133 9.91 -0.89 -3.44
N GLU A 134 11.13 -1.37 -3.21
CA GLU A 134 12.24 -0.59 -2.66
C GLU A 134 12.57 0.60 -3.56
N THR A 135 12.68 0.37 -4.87
CA THR A 135 12.97 1.43 -5.85
C THR A 135 11.87 2.49 -5.87
N PHE A 136 10.61 2.08 -5.83
CA PHE A 136 9.48 2.99 -5.78
C PHE A 136 9.48 3.82 -4.51
N CYS A 137 9.63 3.18 -3.36
CA CYS A 137 9.60 3.86 -2.06
C CYS A 137 10.84 4.74 -1.83
N ALA A 138 12.02 4.36 -2.33
CA ALA A 138 13.23 5.19 -2.27
C ALA A 138 13.12 6.44 -3.16
N GLY A 139 12.54 6.31 -4.36
CA GLY A 139 12.30 7.44 -5.25
C GLY A 139 11.25 8.43 -4.75
N ALA A 140 10.52 8.05 -3.72
CA ALA A 140 9.53 8.89 -3.05
C ALA A 140 10.13 9.78 -1.94
N ALA A 141 11.31 9.45 -1.48
CA ALA A 141 12.02 10.18 -0.41
C ALA A 141 12.85 11.37 -0.94
N LEU A 142 12.89 11.58 -2.26
CA LEU A 142 13.54 12.69 -2.95
C LEU A 142 12.53 13.75 -3.41
#